data_79bfd9c0a34be47bb1802aae3fa22003
#
_entry.id   79bfd9c0a34be47bb1802aae3fa22003
#
_cell.length_a   1.000
_cell.length_b   1.000
_cell.length_c   1.000
_cell.angle_alpha   90.00
_cell.angle_beta   90.00
_cell.angle_gamma   90.00
#
_symmetry.space_group_name_H-M   'P 1'
#
loop_
_entity.id
_entity.type
_entity.pdbx_description
1 polymer ?
#
loop_
_entity_poly.entity_id
_entity_poly.type
_entity_poly.pdbx_seq_one_letter_code
_entity_poly.pdbx_strand_id
1 'polypeptide(L)'
;NTAFAIVLLVAAIVLGLQFPMYVSLGTWHIIIFVYILIASVAPVWALLQPRDYLNSYLLIFMIVGAVIGVFAANPACNLQAFTSFNVDGQYMFPILFVTIACGAVSGFHSLVSSGTASKQIKNEKNMLPVSFGAMLMESMLAIIALIAVASFGKGEAAAQGLPAQPQIFAGAIANFLSVIGLPHSLVFTLINLAVSAFALTSLDSVARVGRLSFQEFFLDSDTDEKNMSPFQKVVTNKYFATIITLVLAYLLTKVGYAEIWPLFGSANQLLSVLALVACAVFLKKTKRQGWMLWVPMVFMMAVTFTALGMTIVKLSKAFVTTGLDLGNSLQLIFAVLLLILGVLVAIQGIKKLLEKPETEKKAERA
;
A
#
# COMPACT_ATOMS: atom_id res chain seq x y z
N ASN A 1 -19.92 4.44 24.29
CA ASN A 1 -19.60 3.56 23.16
C ASN A 1 -18.10 3.27 23.06
N THR A 2 -17.19 4.26 23.16
CA THR A 2 -15.72 4.08 23.08
C THR A 2 -15.18 3.18 24.19
N ALA A 3 -15.59 3.42 25.45
CA ALA A 3 -15.16 2.60 26.58
C ALA A 3 -15.56 1.11 26.40
N PHE A 4 -16.77 0.86 25.94
CA PHE A 4 -17.23 -0.50 25.64
C PHE A 4 -16.39 -1.15 24.53
N ALA A 5 -16.07 -0.41 23.48
CA ALA A 5 -15.24 -0.89 22.38
C ALA A 5 -13.80 -1.22 22.82
N ILE A 6 -13.21 -0.39 23.70
CA ILE A 6 -11.89 -0.65 24.29
C ILE A 6 -11.92 -1.90 25.18
N VAL A 7 -12.97 -2.05 26.00
CA VAL A 7 -13.15 -3.24 26.84
C VAL A 7 -13.25 -4.51 25.99
N LEU A 8 -14.02 -4.48 24.90
CA LEU A 8 -14.09 -5.60 23.96
C LEU A 8 -12.74 -5.91 23.31
N LEU A 9 -11.99 -4.89 22.92
CA LEU A 9 -10.66 -5.06 22.35
C LEU A 9 -9.71 -5.72 23.35
N VAL A 10 -9.67 -5.24 24.59
CA VAL A 10 -8.85 -5.83 25.67
C VAL A 10 -9.28 -7.26 25.96
N ALA A 11 -10.58 -7.52 26.04
CA ALA A 11 -11.12 -8.87 26.23
C ALA A 11 -10.71 -9.82 25.09
N ALA A 12 -10.78 -9.36 23.84
CA ALA A 12 -10.36 -10.15 22.69
C ALA A 12 -8.85 -10.47 22.73
N ILE A 13 -8.00 -9.51 23.13
CA ILE A 13 -6.57 -9.72 23.32
C ILE A 13 -6.31 -10.76 24.40
N VAL A 14 -6.95 -10.63 25.57
CA VAL A 14 -6.77 -11.57 26.68
C VAL A 14 -7.23 -12.97 26.29
N LEU A 15 -8.40 -13.10 25.64
CA LEU A 15 -8.90 -14.39 25.15
C LEU A 15 -7.94 -14.99 24.10
N GLY A 16 -7.43 -14.20 23.18
CA GLY A 16 -6.48 -14.68 22.17
C GLY A 16 -5.15 -15.16 22.76
N LEU A 17 -4.67 -14.53 23.83
CA LEU A 17 -3.48 -14.96 24.56
C LEU A 17 -3.72 -16.26 25.35
N GLN A 18 -4.93 -16.46 25.88
CA GLN A 18 -5.27 -17.67 26.64
C GLN A 18 -5.62 -18.86 25.74
N PHE A 19 -6.24 -18.60 24.59
CA PHE A 19 -6.69 -19.61 23.63
C PHE A 19 -6.06 -19.40 22.24
N PRO A 20 -4.74 -19.59 22.10
CA PRO A 20 -4.08 -19.40 20.82
C PRO A 20 -4.53 -20.47 19.80
N MET A 21 -4.87 -20.02 18.59
CA MET A 21 -5.29 -20.93 17.51
C MET A 21 -4.07 -21.36 16.68
N TYR A 22 -3.74 -22.64 16.78
CA TYR A 22 -2.67 -23.27 15.98
C TYR A 22 -3.27 -24.01 14.79
N VAL A 23 -3.45 -23.31 13.68
CA VAL A 23 -3.93 -23.90 12.42
C VAL A 23 -2.89 -23.74 11.31
N SER A 24 -3.00 -24.57 10.27
CA SER A 24 -2.08 -24.53 9.15
C SER A 24 -2.14 -23.19 8.39
N LEU A 25 -1.06 -22.81 7.71
CA LEU A 25 -1.01 -21.61 6.87
C LEU A 25 -2.13 -21.61 5.80
N GLY A 26 -2.44 -22.78 5.21
CA GLY A 26 -3.53 -22.91 4.24
C GLY A 26 -4.90 -22.63 4.85
N THR A 27 -5.14 -23.07 6.08
CA THR A 27 -6.39 -22.77 6.81
C THR A 27 -6.50 -21.28 7.10
N TRP A 28 -5.41 -20.62 7.54
CA TRP A 28 -5.39 -19.17 7.73
C TRP A 28 -5.70 -18.41 6.44
N HIS A 29 -5.15 -18.81 5.29
CA HIS A 29 -5.48 -18.20 4.02
C HIS A 29 -6.99 -18.28 3.74
N ILE A 30 -7.61 -19.45 3.94
CA ILE A 30 -9.05 -19.61 3.71
C ILE A 30 -9.87 -18.71 4.64
N ILE A 31 -9.54 -18.70 5.94
CA ILE A 31 -10.23 -17.84 6.93
C ILE A 31 -10.15 -16.37 6.54
N ILE A 32 -8.96 -15.89 6.18
CA ILE A 32 -8.74 -14.50 5.78
C ILE A 32 -9.52 -14.18 4.50
N PHE A 33 -9.49 -15.03 3.48
CA PHE A 33 -10.21 -14.79 2.22
C PHE A 33 -11.72 -14.79 2.40
N VAL A 34 -12.27 -15.67 3.25
CA VAL A 34 -13.70 -15.66 3.62
C VAL A 34 -14.05 -14.37 4.35
N TYR A 35 -13.22 -13.96 5.29
CA TYR A 35 -13.40 -12.68 5.99
C TYR A 35 -13.40 -11.50 5.01
N ILE A 36 -12.42 -11.42 4.10
CA ILE A 36 -12.33 -10.34 3.11
C ILE A 36 -13.54 -10.34 2.17
N LEU A 37 -14.04 -11.52 1.77
CA LEU A 37 -15.27 -11.63 0.98
C LEU A 37 -16.44 -10.96 1.67
N ILE A 38 -16.66 -11.29 2.95
CA ILE A 38 -17.73 -10.69 3.76
C ILE A 38 -17.50 -9.18 3.92
N ALA A 39 -16.28 -8.78 4.28
CA ALA A 39 -15.92 -7.39 4.52
C ALA A 39 -16.04 -6.53 3.25
N SER A 40 -15.65 -7.06 2.08
CA SER A 40 -15.76 -6.34 0.80
C SER A 40 -17.22 -6.11 0.37
N VAL A 41 -18.12 -7.04 0.71
CA VAL A 41 -19.53 -6.96 0.34
C VAL A 41 -20.35 -6.17 1.36
N ALA A 42 -19.98 -6.23 2.64
CA ALA A 42 -20.68 -5.52 3.72
C ALA A 42 -20.64 -3.99 3.54
N PRO A 43 -21.66 -3.25 4.03
CA PRO A 43 -21.62 -1.79 4.04
C PRO A 43 -20.44 -1.27 4.86
N VAL A 44 -19.85 -0.14 4.42
CA VAL A 44 -18.66 0.48 5.07
C VAL A 44 -18.94 0.78 6.55
N TRP A 45 -20.12 1.31 6.85
CA TRP A 45 -20.52 1.68 8.20
C TRP A 45 -20.69 0.49 9.16
N ALA A 46 -20.97 -0.71 8.63
CA ALA A 46 -21.24 -1.87 9.47
C ALA A 46 -19.97 -2.55 9.99
N LEU A 47 -18.91 -2.62 9.20
CA LEU A 47 -17.69 -3.34 9.55
C LEU A 47 -16.45 -2.45 9.51
N LEU A 48 -16.23 -1.72 8.43
CA LEU A 48 -14.99 -0.95 8.20
C LEU A 48 -14.84 0.17 9.24
N GLN A 49 -15.84 1.06 9.34
CA GLN A 49 -15.74 2.21 10.24
C GLN A 49 -15.56 1.85 11.72
N PRO A 50 -16.34 0.92 12.32
CA PRO A 50 -16.13 0.55 13.70
C PRO A 50 -14.77 -0.08 13.96
N ARG A 51 -14.29 -0.94 13.05
CA ARG A 51 -12.98 -1.58 13.15
C ARG A 51 -11.85 -0.57 13.02
N ASP A 52 -11.89 0.29 12.02
CA ASP A 52 -10.85 1.31 11.80
C ASP A 52 -10.79 2.31 12.96
N TYR A 53 -11.92 2.62 13.56
CA TYR A 53 -11.98 3.40 14.79
C TYR A 53 -11.24 2.73 15.95
N LEU A 54 -11.42 1.43 16.15
CA LEU A 54 -10.66 0.67 17.15
C LEU A 54 -9.18 0.58 16.83
N ASN A 55 -8.84 0.32 15.57
CA ASN A 55 -7.46 0.25 15.11
C ASN A 55 -6.72 1.57 15.27
N SER A 56 -7.41 2.71 15.20
CA SER A 56 -6.78 4.02 15.43
C SER A 56 -6.19 4.15 16.84
N TYR A 57 -6.82 3.56 17.86
CA TYR A 57 -6.25 3.53 19.20
C TYR A 57 -5.01 2.66 19.30
N LEU A 58 -5.01 1.51 18.62
CA LEU A 58 -3.81 0.66 18.52
C LEU A 58 -2.67 1.39 17.83
N LEU A 59 -2.98 2.14 16.77
CA LEU A 59 -1.98 2.94 16.03
C LEU A 59 -1.38 4.02 16.93
N ILE A 60 -2.21 4.80 17.62
CA ILE A 60 -1.76 5.87 18.51
C ILE A 60 -0.92 5.27 19.64
N PHE A 61 -1.39 4.17 20.26
CA PHE A 61 -0.63 3.48 21.29
C PHE A 61 0.73 2.99 20.79
N MET A 62 0.78 2.40 19.60
CA MET A 62 2.01 1.92 18.98
C MET A 62 2.98 3.07 18.71
N ILE A 63 2.52 4.17 18.11
CA ILE A 63 3.37 5.32 17.78
C ILE A 63 3.88 6.01 19.07
N VAL A 64 2.99 6.31 20.00
CA VAL A 64 3.37 6.97 21.27
C VAL A 64 4.30 6.08 22.08
N GLY A 65 3.98 4.79 22.19
CA GLY A 65 4.85 3.83 22.88
C GLY A 65 6.23 3.72 22.23
N ALA A 66 6.26 3.66 20.89
CA ALA A 66 7.53 3.61 20.15
C ALA A 66 8.37 4.89 20.33
N VAL A 67 7.74 6.07 20.28
CA VAL A 67 8.43 7.35 20.54
C VAL A 67 9.00 7.37 21.97
N ILE A 68 8.20 7.03 22.99
CA ILE A 68 8.67 6.95 24.36
C ILE A 68 9.83 5.96 24.47
N GLY A 69 9.69 4.77 23.85
CA GLY A 69 10.73 3.75 23.86
C GLY A 69 12.05 4.21 23.25
N VAL A 70 12.00 4.91 22.10
CA VAL A 70 13.19 5.46 21.43
C VAL A 70 13.90 6.48 22.35
N PHE A 71 13.16 7.40 22.97
CA PHE A 71 13.77 8.39 23.88
C PHE A 71 14.30 7.76 25.18
N ALA A 72 13.60 6.75 25.72
CA ALA A 72 14.03 6.09 26.96
C ALA A 72 15.24 5.17 26.73
N ALA A 73 15.26 4.42 25.65
CA ALA A 73 16.33 3.48 25.34
C ALA A 73 17.54 4.14 24.70
N ASN A 74 17.36 5.30 24.03
CA ASN A 74 18.39 5.99 23.25
C ASN A 74 19.25 5.01 22.42
N PRO A 75 18.63 4.24 21.50
CA PRO A 75 19.30 3.15 20.81
C PRO A 75 20.44 3.65 19.92
N ALA A 76 21.57 2.93 19.95
CA ALA A 76 22.68 3.19 19.04
C ALA A 76 22.32 2.76 17.62
N CYS A 77 22.78 3.51 16.62
CA CYS A 77 22.67 3.11 15.22
C CYS A 77 23.83 2.15 14.88
N ASN A 78 23.51 0.87 14.69
CA ASN A 78 24.47 -0.19 14.39
C ASN A 78 24.66 -0.45 12.90
N LEU A 79 23.94 0.27 12.03
CA LEU A 79 24.07 0.20 10.59
C LEU A 79 24.94 1.33 10.05
N GLN A 80 25.67 1.06 8.97
CA GLN A 80 26.45 2.08 8.27
C GLN A 80 25.52 3.11 7.61
N ALA A 81 25.85 4.39 7.72
CA ALA A 81 25.08 5.48 7.12
C ALA A 81 25.05 5.39 5.59
N PHE A 82 26.11 4.91 4.98
CA PHE A 82 26.22 4.64 3.55
C PHE A 82 27.01 3.35 3.33
N THR A 83 26.47 2.44 2.53
CA THR A 83 27.11 1.16 2.21
C THR A 83 27.74 1.22 0.82
N SER A 84 26.91 1.30 -0.22
CA SER A 84 27.35 1.47 -1.62
C SER A 84 26.16 1.83 -2.52
N PHE A 85 26.43 2.21 -3.77
CA PHE A 85 25.37 2.41 -4.78
C PHE A 85 24.80 1.10 -5.31
N ASN A 86 25.43 -0.02 -5.03
CA ASN A 86 24.95 -1.35 -5.39
C ASN A 86 25.22 -2.31 -4.23
N VAL A 87 24.15 -2.90 -3.68
CA VAL A 87 24.21 -3.89 -2.60
C VAL A 87 23.52 -5.15 -3.08
N ASP A 88 24.24 -6.26 -3.15
CA ASP A 88 23.73 -7.58 -3.57
C ASP A 88 22.98 -7.54 -4.93
N GLY A 89 23.51 -6.78 -5.89
CA GLY A 89 22.90 -6.60 -7.22
C GLY A 89 21.69 -5.66 -7.25
N GLN A 90 21.34 -5.06 -6.13
CA GLN A 90 20.29 -4.05 -6.01
C GLN A 90 20.92 -2.66 -6.14
N TYR A 91 20.59 -1.94 -7.20
CA TYR A 91 21.06 -0.58 -7.40
C TYR A 91 20.24 0.41 -6.58
N MET A 92 20.90 1.39 -5.96
CA MET A 92 20.23 2.45 -5.22
C MET A 92 19.19 3.16 -6.09
N PHE A 93 19.55 3.58 -7.31
CA PHE A 93 18.60 4.05 -8.30
C PHE A 93 18.37 2.96 -9.36
N PRO A 94 17.14 2.59 -9.66
CA PRO A 94 15.85 3.09 -9.14
C PRO A 94 15.29 2.31 -7.95
N ILE A 95 15.89 1.18 -7.55
CA ILE A 95 15.24 0.16 -6.70
C ILE A 95 14.92 0.69 -5.30
N LEU A 96 15.88 1.39 -4.65
CA LEU A 96 15.65 2.00 -3.36
C LEU A 96 14.48 3.00 -3.42
N PHE A 97 14.46 3.84 -4.47
CA PHE A 97 13.40 4.85 -4.63
C PHE A 97 12.02 4.22 -4.85
N VAL A 98 11.92 3.13 -5.63
CA VAL A 98 10.66 2.38 -5.78
C VAL A 98 10.21 1.80 -4.43
N THR A 99 11.13 1.29 -3.65
CA THR A 99 10.82 0.63 -2.37
C THR A 99 10.34 1.61 -1.31
N ILE A 100 11.02 2.76 -1.17
CA ILE A 100 10.68 3.75 -0.13
C ILE A 100 9.61 4.75 -0.54
N ALA A 101 9.37 4.92 -1.84
CA ALA A 101 8.47 5.95 -2.35
C ALA A 101 7.01 5.72 -1.97
N CYS A 102 6.62 4.50 -1.58
CA CYS A 102 5.25 4.20 -1.17
C CYS A 102 4.78 5.09 0.01
N GLY A 103 5.67 5.43 0.95
CA GLY A 103 5.37 6.37 2.04
C GLY A 103 5.34 7.85 1.62
N ALA A 104 5.95 8.21 0.50
CA ALA A 104 5.98 9.59 0.00
C ALA A 104 4.97 9.83 -1.12
N VAL A 105 4.89 8.92 -2.09
CA VAL A 105 4.03 8.99 -3.28
C VAL A 105 3.54 7.60 -3.62
N SER A 106 2.31 7.26 -3.23
CA SER A 106 1.73 5.94 -3.44
C SER A 106 0.51 5.98 -4.36
N GLY A 107 0.52 5.13 -5.38
CA GLY A 107 -0.63 4.93 -6.23
C GLY A 107 -1.82 4.32 -5.50
N PHE A 108 -1.56 3.40 -4.57
CA PHE A 108 -2.61 2.82 -3.74
C PHE A 108 -3.32 3.88 -2.89
N HIS A 109 -2.59 4.80 -2.29
CA HIS A 109 -3.19 5.91 -1.53
C HIS A 109 -4.09 6.78 -2.40
N SER A 110 -3.76 6.99 -3.68
CA SER A 110 -4.63 7.73 -4.60
C SER A 110 -5.96 7.02 -4.85
N LEU A 111 -5.95 5.69 -4.97
CA LEU A 111 -7.17 4.88 -5.12
C LEU A 111 -8.01 4.88 -3.84
N VAL A 112 -7.38 4.75 -2.68
CA VAL A 112 -8.09 4.80 -1.39
C VAL A 112 -8.68 6.19 -1.16
N SER A 113 -7.95 7.24 -1.49
CA SER A 113 -8.44 8.61 -1.32
C SER A 113 -9.67 8.90 -2.20
N SER A 114 -9.65 8.49 -3.46
CA SER A 114 -10.77 8.70 -4.39
C SER A 114 -11.92 7.71 -4.16
N GLY A 115 -11.60 6.44 -3.89
CA GLY A 115 -12.58 5.36 -3.77
C GLY A 115 -13.27 5.26 -2.41
N THR A 116 -12.60 5.65 -1.34
CA THR A 116 -13.06 5.42 0.04
C THR A 116 -13.04 6.68 0.89
N ALA A 117 -11.87 7.32 1.07
CA ALA A 117 -11.71 8.42 2.02
C ALA A 117 -12.55 9.65 1.63
N SER A 118 -12.57 10.04 0.36
CA SER A 118 -13.36 11.17 -0.14
C SER A 118 -14.86 11.04 0.13
N LYS A 119 -15.36 9.79 0.17
CA LYS A 119 -16.78 9.50 0.43
C LYS A 119 -17.14 9.52 1.93
N GLN A 120 -16.16 9.57 2.82
CA GLN A 120 -16.35 9.58 4.27
C GLN A 120 -16.10 10.95 4.89
N ILE A 121 -15.47 11.88 4.16
CA ILE A 121 -15.20 13.23 4.63
C ILE A 121 -16.50 14.04 4.63
N LYS A 122 -16.88 14.53 5.82
CA LYS A 122 -18.11 15.30 6.02
C LYS A 122 -18.03 16.73 5.49
N ASN A 123 -16.84 17.36 5.52
CA ASN A 123 -16.64 18.76 5.17
C ASN A 123 -15.27 18.92 4.49
N GLU A 124 -15.17 19.76 3.49
CA GLU A 124 -13.93 20.07 2.77
C GLU A 124 -12.82 20.60 3.70
N LYS A 125 -13.16 21.31 4.77
CA LYS A 125 -12.20 21.77 5.79
C LYS A 125 -11.44 20.63 6.46
N ASN A 126 -12.00 19.43 6.47
CA ASN A 126 -11.39 18.24 7.05
C ASN A 126 -10.45 17.52 6.07
N MET A 127 -10.39 17.94 4.81
CA MET A 127 -9.53 17.28 3.81
C MET A 127 -8.05 17.42 4.18
N LEU A 128 -7.61 18.61 4.57
CA LEU A 128 -6.22 18.85 4.93
C LEU A 128 -5.77 18.09 6.18
N PRO A 129 -6.47 18.11 7.32
CA PRO A 129 -6.12 17.29 8.48
C PRO A 129 -6.09 15.78 8.17
N VAL A 130 -7.06 15.28 7.40
CA VAL A 130 -7.13 13.84 7.07
C VAL A 130 -6.01 13.43 6.12
N SER A 131 -5.75 14.18 5.05
CA SER A 131 -4.72 13.81 4.07
C SER A 131 -3.30 14.12 4.54
N PHE A 132 -3.03 15.39 4.85
CA PHE A 132 -1.70 15.84 5.28
C PHE A 132 -1.34 15.34 6.68
N GLY A 133 -2.32 15.32 7.60
CA GLY A 133 -2.12 14.77 8.94
C GLY A 133 -1.77 13.28 8.90
N ALA A 134 -2.45 12.49 8.07
CA ALA A 134 -2.10 11.08 7.89
C ALA A 134 -0.69 10.90 7.32
N MET A 135 -0.29 11.71 6.34
CA MET A 135 1.06 11.70 5.78
C MET A 135 2.14 12.01 6.84
N LEU A 136 1.89 12.96 7.74
CA LEU A 136 2.82 13.26 8.84
C LEU A 136 2.95 12.10 9.82
N MET A 137 1.84 11.43 10.16
CA MET A 137 1.86 10.23 11.02
C MET A 137 2.61 9.08 10.35
N GLU A 138 2.42 8.87 9.06
CA GLU A 138 3.15 7.87 8.28
C GLU A 138 4.64 8.16 8.24
N SER A 139 5.03 9.43 8.04
CA SER A 139 6.43 9.85 8.06
C SER A 139 7.07 9.62 9.43
N MET A 140 6.37 9.90 10.52
CA MET A 140 6.84 9.65 11.87
C MET A 140 7.04 8.14 12.12
N LEU A 141 6.08 7.31 11.69
CA LEU A 141 6.20 5.87 11.78
C LEU A 141 7.38 5.33 10.96
N ALA A 142 7.63 5.88 9.78
CA ALA A 142 8.77 5.51 8.95
C ALA A 142 10.12 5.84 9.63
N ILE A 143 10.23 6.99 10.30
CA ILE A 143 11.42 7.36 11.09
C ILE A 143 11.62 6.38 12.24
N ILE A 144 10.56 6.05 12.98
CA ILE A 144 10.62 5.07 14.07
C ILE A 144 11.06 3.70 13.54
N ALA A 145 10.50 3.26 12.42
CA ALA A 145 10.87 1.99 11.79
C ALA A 145 12.34 1.97 11.36
N LEU A 146 12.84 3.08 10.81
CA LEU A 146 14.26 3.22 10.47
C LEU A 146 15.15 3.10 11.70
N ILE A 147 14.82 3.78 12.80
CA ILE A 147 15.55 3.70 14.07
C ILE A 147 15.49 2.26 14.63
N ALA A 148 14.32 1.63 14.57
CA ALA A 148 14.12 0.26 15.03
C ALA A 148 15.02 -0.73 14.26
N VAL A 149 15.07 -0.64 12.93
CA VAL A 149 15.95 -1.48 12.11
C VAL A 149 17.42 -1.13 12.33
N ALA A 150 17.75 0.15 12.46
CA ALA A 150 19.13 0.60 12.66
C ALA A 150 19.70 0.22 14.05
N SER A 151 18.85 -0.06 15.03
CA SER A 151 19.28 -0.54 16.35
C SER A 151 19.80 -1.98 16.33
N PHE A 152 19.42 -2.78 15.33
CA PHE A 152 20.01 -4.11 15.12
C PHE A 152 21.27 -4.02 14.26
N GLY A 153 22.28 -4.84 14.61
CA GLY A 153 23.42 -5.08 13.75
C GLY A 153 23.07 -5.93 12.52
N LYS A 154 23.93 -5.94 11.52
CA LYS A 154 23.77 -6.77 10.33
C LYS A 154 23.66 -8.26 10.71
N GLY A 155 22.54 -8.88 10.42
CA GLY A 155 22.27 -10.28 10.76
C GLY A 155 21.80 -10.55 12.19
N GLU A 156 21.84 -9.57 13.07
CA GLU A 156 21.48 -9.72 14.49
C GLU A 156 19.98 -10.05 14.68
N ALA A 157 19.12 -9.44 13.91
CA ALA A 157 17.69 -9.73 13.94
C ALA A 157 17.39 -11.19 13.60
N ALA A 158 18.08 -11.75 12.60
CA ALA A 158 17.96 -13.17 12.26
C ALA A 158 18.51 -14.08 13.35
N ALA A 159 19.61 -13.69 13.99
CA ALA A 159 20.18 -14.43 15.13
C ALA A 159 19.24 -14.44 16.35
N GLN A 160 18.42 -13.41 16.51
CA GLN A 160 17.36 -13.35 17.54
C GLN A 160 16.06 -14.07 17.13
N GLY A 161 16.03 -14.78 15.99
CA GLY A 161 14.84 -15.51 15.53
C GLY A 161 13.72 -14.62 15.00
N LEU A 162 14.05 -13.44 14.46
CA LEU A 162 13.11 -12.47 13.90
C LEU A 162 13.19 -12.48 12.34
N PRO A 163 12.57 -13.46 11.66
CA PRO A 163 12.75 -13.65 10.22
C PRO A 163 11.96 -12.65 9.35
N ALA A 164 10.92 -12.03 9.90
CA ALA A 164 10.02 -11.17 9.14
C ALA A 164 10.11 -9.70 9.60
N GLN A 165 9.96 -8.76 8.66
CA GLN A 165 10.06 -7.33 8.93
C GLN A 165 9.14 -6.84 10.07
N PRO A 166 7.85 -7.26 10.15
CA PRO A 166 6.99 -6.88 11.27
C PRO A 166 7.52 -7.33 12.64
N GLN A 167 8.15 -8.51 12.68
CA GLN A 167 8.74 -9.07 13.90
C GLN A 167 10.00 -8.31 14.32
N ILE A 168 10.83 -7.87 13.36
CA ILE A 168 12.00 -7.03 13.61
C ILE A 168 11.56 -5.71 14.25
N PHE A 169 10.55 -5.07 13.66
CA PHE A 169 9.98 -3.84 14.21
C PHE A 169 9.43 -4.04 15.63
N ALA A 170 8.61 -5.07 15.81
CA ALA A 170 8.03 -5.38 17.12
C ALA A 170 9.08 -5.72 18.17
N GLY A 171 10.12 -6.48 17.80
CA GLY A 171 11.24 -6.82 18.68
C GLY A 171 12.03 -5.60 19.11
N ALA A 172 12.33 -4.68 18.18
CA ALA A 172 13.02 -3.44 18.51
C ALA A 172 12.22 -2.59 19.50
N ILE A 173 10.93 -2.37 19.24
CA ILE A 173 10.08 -1.57 20.14
C ILE A 173 9.93 -2.26 21.50
N ALA A 174 9.83 -3.60 21.53
CA ALA A 174 9.78 -4.35 22.77
C ALA A 174 11.08 -4.20 23.57
N ASN A 175 12.25 -4.24 22.91
CA ASN A 175 13.54 -3.97 23.54
C ASN A 175 13.62 -2.55 24.12
N PHE A 176 13.15 -1.54 23.36
CA PHE A 176 13.17 -0.14 23.83
C PHE A 176 12.27 0.07 25.05
N LEU A 177 11.07 -0.49 25.04
CA LEU A 177 10.12 -0.34 26.15
C LEU A 177 10.46 -1.21 27.37
N SER A 178 11.27 -2.26 27.20
CA SER A 178 11.76 -3.06 28.33
C SER A 178 12.65 -2.24 29.27
N VAL A 179 13.33 -1.22 28.76
CA VAL A 179 14.17 -0.31 29.56
C VAL A 179 13.36 0.46 30.63
N ILE A 180 12.10 0.74 30.34
CA ILE A 180 11.16 1.38 31.28
C ILE A 180 10.35 0.37 32.11
N GLY A 181 10.73 -0.93 32.07
CA GLY A 181 10.15 -1.98 32.90
C GLY A 181 8.92 -2.68 32.31
N LEU A 182 8.56 -2.45 31.04
CA LEU A 182 7.46 -3.17 30.40
C LEU A 182 7.92 -4.59 29.99
N PRO A 183 7.10 -5.64 30.22
CA PRO A 183 7.42 -7.00 29.81
C PRO A 183 7.60 -7.11 28.30
N HIS A 184 8.78 -7.57 27.85
CA HIS A 184 9.11 -7.71 26.44
C HIS A 184 8.08 -8.52 25.64
N SER A 185 7.66 -9.66 26.17
CA SER A 185 6.69 -10.55 25.50
C SER A 185 5.33 -9.89 25.27
N LEU A 186 4.85 -9.10 26.24
CA LEU A 186 3.60 -8.37 26.13
C LEU A 186 3.69 -7.30 25.02
N VAL A 187 4.73 -6.48 25.07
CA VAL A 187 4.94 -5.41 24.07
C VAL A 187 5.11 -6.00 22.67
N PHE A 188 5.94 -7.04 22.54
CA PHE A 188 6.13 -7.74 21.27
C PHE A 188 4.81 -8.24 20.69
N THR A 189 3.97 -8.88 21.49
CA THR A 189 2.66 -9.38 21.06
C THR A 189 1.72 -8.25 20.66
N LEU A 190 1.65 -7.17 21.43
CA LEU A 190 0.77 -6.04 21.15
C LEU A 190 1.18 -5.31 19.85
N ILE A 191 2.47 -5.12 19.62
CA ILE A 191 2.95 -4.48 18.38
C ILE A 191 2.68 -5.37 17.17
N ASN A 192 2.94 -6.68 17.25
CA ASN A 192 2.61 -7.60 16.16
C ASN A 192 1.10 -7.64 15.88
N LEU A 193 0.27 -7.60 16.92
CA LEU A 193 -1.18 -7.53 16.77
C LEU A 193 -1.60 -6.24 16.05
N ALA A 194 -1.03 -5.10 16.44
CA ALA A 194 -1.30 -3.82 15.79
C ALA A 194 -0.93 -3.85 14.30
N VAL A 195 0.27 -4.31 13.96
CA VAL A 195 0.71 -4.43 12.56
C VAL A 195 -0.19 -5.37 11.77
N SER A 196 -0.58 -6.51 12.34
CA SER A 196 -1.49 -7.47 11.70
C SER A 196 -2.88 -6.87 11.48
N ALA A 197 -3.40 -6.11 12.45
CA ALA A 197 -4.68 -5.43 12.33
C ALA A 197 -4.67 -4.38 11.20
N PHE A 198 -3.56 -3.63 11.04
CA PHE A 198 -3.41 -2.67 9.93
C PHE A 198 -3.30 -3.37 8.58
N ALA A 199 -2.56 -4.48 8.50
CA ALA A 199 -2.49 -5.28 7.27
C ALA A 199 -3.88 -5.78 6.85
N LEU A 200 -4.68 -6.27 7.80
CA LEU A 200 -6.04 -6.74 7.54
C LEU A 200 -6.97 -5.60 7.06
N THR A 201 -6.85 -4.40 7.64
CA THR A 201 -7.59 -3.21 7.21
C THR A 201 -7.26 -2.83 5.78
N SER A 202 -5.98 -2.90 5.40
CA SER A 202 -5.55 -2.63 4.03
C SER A 202 -6.12 -3.64 3.04
N LEU A 203 -6.18 -4.93 3.40
CA LEU A 203 -6.76 -5.99 2.56
C LEU A 203 -8.23 -5.73 2.22
N ASP A 204 -9.04 -5.28 3.16
CA ASP A 204 -10.45 -4.95 2.91
C ASP A 204 -10.59 -3.78 1.92
N SER A 205 -9.76 -2.77 2.08
CA SER A 205 -9.74 -1.60 1.19
C SER A 205 -9.30 -2.00 -0.22
N VAL A 206 -8.25 -2.83 -0.34
CA VAL A 206 -7.77 -3.36 -1.62
C VAL A 206 -8.85 -4.18 -2.32
N ALA A 207 -9.54 -5.07 -1.59
CA ALA A 207 -10.59 -5.91 -2.15
C ALA A 207 -11.77 -5.07 -2.70
N ARG A 208 -12.14 -3.99 -2.01
CA ARG A 208 -13.17 -3.06 -2.48
C ARG A 208 -12.74 -2.28 -3.72
N VAL A 209 -11.52 -1.75 -3.71
CA VAL A 209 -10.95 -1.01 -4.85
C VAL A 209 -10.79 -1.95 -6.03
N GLY A 210 -10.27 -3.16 -5.84
CA GLY A 210 -10.11 -4.17 -6.89
C GLY A 210 -11.44 -4.54 -7.53
N ARG A 211 -12.49 -4.75 -6.71
CA ARG A 211 -13.85 -4.96 -7.21
C ARG A 211 -14.35 -3.80 -8.04
N LEU A 212 -14.20 -2.56 -7.54
CA LEU A 212 -14.65 -1.36 -8.25
C LEU A 212 -13.91 -1.20 -9.59
N SER A 213 -12.60 -1.34 -9.60
CA SER A 213 -11.79 -1.28 -10.82
C SER A 213 -12.19 -2.37 -11.82
N PHE A 214 -12.48 -3.60 -11.34
CA PHE A 214 -12.97 -4.67 -12.19
C PHE A 214 -14.34 -4.33 -12.80
N GLN A 215 -15.26 -3.77 -12.02
CA GLN A 215 -16.57 -3.36 -12.52
C GLN A 215 -16.46 -2.22 -13.55
N GLU A 216 -15.67 -1.19 -13.25
CA GLU A 216 -15.44 -0.04 -14.12
C GLU A 216 -14.75 -0.39 -15.44
N PHE A 217 -13.92 -1.44 -15.45
CA PHE A 217 -13.26 -1.92 -16.68
C PHE A 217 -14.24 -2.38 -17.76
N PHE A 218 -15.44 -2.88 -17.37
CA PHE A 218 -16.48 -3.35 -18.27
C PHE A 218 -17.62 -2.35 -18.49
N LEU A 219 -17.54 -1.16 -17.87
CA LEU A 219 -18.53 -0.09 -18.02
C LEU A 219 -17.94 1.05 -18.84
N ASP A 220 -18.64 1.46 -19.88
CA ASP A 220 -18.38 2.69 -20.59
C ASP A 220 -18.98 3.88 -19.85
N SER A 221 -18.37 5.07 -20.02
CA SER A 221 -18.78 6.32 -19.34
C SER A 221 -20.25 6.70 -19.56
N ASP A 222 -20.86 6.20 -20.62
CA ASP A 222 -22.25 6.53 -21.05
C ASP A 222 -23.22 5.37 -20.82
N THR A 223 -22.77 4.30 -20.11
CA THR A 223 -23.60 3.11 -19.89
C THR A 223 -24.54 3.33 -18.69
N ASP A 224 -25.79 3.68 -18.96
CA ASP A 224 -26.84 3.65 -17.94
C ASP A 224 -27.22 2.22 -17.56
N GLU A 225 -27.63 1.97 -16.31
CA GLU A 225 -28.08 0.66 -15.82
C GLU A 225 -29.15 0.00 -16.69
N LYS A 226 -29.95 0.80 -17.39
CA LYS A 226 -31.03 0.34 -18.29
C LYS A 226 -30.51 -0.24 -19.61
N ASN A 227 -29.33 0.18 -20.06
CA ASN A 227 -28.74 -0.18 -21.35
C ASN A 227 -27.64 -1.24 -21.24
N MET A 228 -27.41 -1.83 -20.05
CA MET A 228 -26.41 -2.85 -19.84
C MET A 228 -26.76 -4.15 -20.56
N SER A 229 -25.77 -4.71 -21.28
CA SER A 229 -25.88 -6.06 -21.85
C SER A 229 -26.00 -7.13 -20.74
N PRO A 230 -26.56 -8.31 -21.03
CA PRO A 230 -26.62 -9.41 -20.05
C PRO A 230 -25.25 -9.77 -19.46
N PHE A 231 -24.18 -9.72 -20.26
CA PHE A 231 -22.81 -9.93 -19.83
C PHE A 231 -22.36 -8.86 -18.85
N GLN A 232 -22.56 -7.58 -19.18
CA GLN A 232 -22.21 -6.46 -18.28
C GLN A 232 -22.94 -6.57 -16.93
N LYS A 233 -24.24 -6.95 -16.93
CA LYS A 233 -25.00 -7.15 -15.68
C LYS A 233 -24.40 -8.22 -14.77
N VAL A 234 -23.85 -9.30 -15.34
CA VAL A 234 -23.20 -10.37 -14.56
C VAL A 234 -21.85 -9.88 -14.03
N VAL A 235 -21.03 -9.29 -14.89
CA VAL A 235 -19.66 -8.87 -14.55
C VAL A 235 -19.66 -7.70 -13.56
N THR A 236 -20.62 -6.79 -13.66
CA THR A 236 -20.78 -5.67 -12.73
C THR A 236 -21.51 -6.04 -11.44
N ASN A 237 -22.02 -7.28 -11.35
CA ASN A 237 -22.62 -7.75 -10.10
C ASN A 237 -21.60 -7.74 -8.97
N LYS A 238 -21.98 -7.11 -7.86
CA LYS A 238 -21.14 -6.90 -6.69
C LYS A 238 -20.51 -8.21 -6.17
N TYR A 239 -21.27 -9.29 -6.11
CA TYR A 239 -20.80 -10.57 -5.60
C TYR A 239 -19.85 -11.25 -6.60
N PHE A 240 -20.23 -11.28 -7.87
CA PHE A 240 -19.43 -11.88 -8.93
C PHE A 240 -18.08 -11.18 -9.05
N ALA A 241 -18.06 -9.84 -9.14
CA ALA A 241 -16.84 -9.05 -9.22
C ALA A 241 -15.93 -9.27 -7.99
N THR A 242 -16.50 -9.37 -6.78
CA THR A 242 -15.73 -9.65 -5.57
C THR A 242 -15.11 -11.05 -5.61
N ILE A 243 -15.89 -12.07 -5.99
CA ILE A 243 -15.38 -13.45 -6.05
C ILE A 243 -14.24 -13.56 -7.07
N ILE A 244 -14.41 -13.02 -8.28
CA ILE A 244 -13.36 -13.06 -9.32
C ILE A 244 -12.08 -12.37 -8.84
N THR A 245 -12.18 -11.16 -8.28
CA THR A 245 -11.00 -10.43 -7.79
C THR A 245 -10.30 -11.18 -6.65
N LEU A 246 -11.05 -11.81 -5.74
CA LEU A 246 -10.46 -12.61 -4.65
C LEU A 246 -9.85 -13.92 -5.14
N VAL A 247 -10.47 -14.59 -6.11
CA VAL A 247 -9.89 -15.80 -6.71
C VAL A 247 -8.56 -15.48 -7.40
N LEU A 248 -8.51 -14.40 -8.18
CA LEU A 248 -7.26 -13.94 -8.80
C LEU A 248 -6.19 -13.59 -7.74
N ALA A 249 -6.58 -12.88 -6.68
CA ALA A 249 -5.68 -12.56 -5.58
C ALA A 249 -5.17 -13.85 -4.88
N TYR A 250 -6.05 -14.83 -4.64
CA TYR A 250 -5.64 -16.10 -4.05
C TYR A 250 -4.66 -16.88 -4.93
N LEU A 251 -4.89 -16.92 -6.24
CA LEU A 251 -3.95 -17.54 -7.17
C LEU A 251 -2.58 -16.86 -7.14
N LEU A 252 -2.53 -15.54 -7.03
CA LEU A 252 -1.27 -14.80 -6.87
C LEU A 252 -0.54 -15.16 -5.58
N THR A 253 -1.23 -15.49 -4.48
CA THR A 253 -0.54 -15.93 -3.25
C THR A 253 0.25 -17.24 -3.43
N LYS A 254 -0.07 -18.04 -4.44
CA LYS A 254 0.66 -19.28 -4.76
C LYS A 254 2.02 -19.04 -5.42
N VAL A 255 2.19 -17.88 -6.06
CA VAL A 255 3.47 -17.49 -6.68
C VAL A 255 4.52 -17.15 -5.60
N GLY A 256 4.10 -16.63 -4.46
CA GLY A 256 4.98 -16.26 -3.35
C GLY A 256 5.19 -14.76 -3.22
N TYR A 257 5.37 -14.32 -1.97
CA TYR A 257 5.53 -12.91 -1.63
C TYR A 257 6.78 -12.28 -2.27
N ALA A 258 7.91 -12.98 -2.17
CA ALA A 258 9.21 -12.46 -2.65
C ALA A 258 9.21 -12.19 -4.17
N GLU A 259 8.45 -12.99 -4.91
CA GLU A 259 8.33 -12.86 -6.37
C GLU A 259 7.40 -11.70 -6.78
N ILE A 260 6.31 -11.51 -6.04
CA ILE A 260 5.30 -10.51 -6.39
C ILE A 260 5.68 -9.11 -5.91
N TRP A 261 6.41 -8.98 -4.81
CA TRP A 261 6.68 -7.70 -4.16
C TRP A 261 7.38 -6.66 -5.05
N PRO A 262 8.43 -6.98 -5.82
CA PRO A 262 9.07 -6.01 -6.71
C PRO A 262 8.14 -5.51 -7.83
N LEU A 263 7.29 -6.41 -8.35
CA LEU A 263 6.30 -6.05 -9.36
C LEU A 263 5.22 -5.15 -8.79
N PHE A 264 4.72 -5.48 -7.59
CA PHE A 264 3.75 -4.65 -6.87
C PHE A 264 4.30 -3.24 -6.61
N GLY A 265 5.55 -3.12 -6.16
CA GLY A 265 6.20 -1.82 -5.98
C GLY A 265 6.20 -0.98 -7.26
N SER A 266 6.61 -1.56 -8.38
CA SER A 266 6.64 -0.87 -9.67
C SER A 266 5.24 -0.49 -10.17
N ALA A 267 4.26 -1.38 -10.02
CA ALA A 267 2.86 -1.11 -10.39
C ALA A 267 2.26 0.03 -9.55
N ASN A 268 2.51 0.00 -8.23
CA ASN A 268 2.06 1.04 -7.31
C ASN A 268 2.66 2.41 -7.66
N GLN A 269 3.96 2.46 -8.00
CA GLN A 269 4.61 3.70 -8.39
C GLN A 269 4.15 4.20 -9.75
N LEU A 270 3.87 3.30 -10.70
CA LEU A 270 3.25 3.69 -11.96
C LEU A 270 1.89 4.35 -11.74
N LEU A 271 1.05 3.76 -10.90
CA LEU A 271 -0.25 4.32 -10.54
C LEU A 271 -0.11 5.69 -9.86
N SER A 272 0.94 5.91 -9.06
CA SER A 272 1.23 7.23 -8.47
C SER A 272 1.57 8.27 -9.53
N VAL A 273 2.32 7.91 -10.57
CA VAL A 273 2.59 8.79 -11.73
C VAL A 273 1.29 9.21 -12.40
N LEU A 274 0.34 8.26 -12.59
CA LEU A 274 -0.96 8.55 -13.17
C LEU A 274 -1.75 9.54 -12.33
N ALA A 275 -1.75 9.37 -11.01
CA ALA A 275 -2.41 10.28 -10.08
C ALA A 275 -1.79 11.70 -10.14
N LEU A 276 -0.45 11.79 -10.16
CA LEU A 276 0.26 13.07 -10.30
C LEU A 276 -0.05 13.76 -11.64
N VAL A 277 -0.12 13.01 -12.74
CA VAL A 277 -0.53 13.54 -14.05
C VAL A 277 -1.97 14.07 -13.99
N ALA A 278 -2.90 13.32 -13.39
CA ALA A 278 -4.29 13.77 -13.24
C ALA A 278 -4.39 15.04 -12.40
N CYS A 279 -3.65 15.12 -11.29
CA CYS A 279 -3.55 16.34 -10.47
C CYS A 279 -2.94 17.52 -11.25
N ALA A 280 -1.90 17.27 -12.06
CA ALA A 280 -1.27 18.31 -12.89
C ALA A 280 -2.26 18.88 -13.94
N VAL A 281 -3.04 18.02 -14.58
CA VAL A 281 -4.08 18.42 -15.53
C VAL A 281 -5.18 19.22 -14.82
N PHE A 282 -5.60 18.80 -13.62
CA PHE A 282 -6.57 19.52 -12.80
C PHE A 282 -6.07 20.93 -12.42
N LEU A 283 -4.84 21.03 -11.92
CA LEU A 283 -4.23 22.32 -11.55
C LEU A 283 -4.05 23.23 -12.77
N LYS A 284 -3.77 22.66 -13.95
CA LYS A 284 -3.75 23.44 -15.20
C LYS A 284 -5.12 24.04 -15.50
N LYS A 285 -6.18 23.24 -15.45
CA LYS A 285 -7.55 23.71 -15.70
C LYS A 285 -8.00 24.78 -14.71
N THR A 286 -7.55 24.69 -13.45
CA THR A 286 -7.86 25.67 -12.39
C THR A 286 -6.89 26.86 -12.33
N LYS A 287 -5.92 26.97 -13.26
CA LYS A 287 -4.89 28.02 -13.33
C LYS A 287 -4.03 28.12 -12.05
N ARG A 288 -3.82 26.99 -11.37
CA ARG A 288 -3.03 26.87 -10.13
C ARG A 288 -1.78 26.01 -10.33
N GLN A 289 -1.20 25.97 -11.53
CA GLN A 289 0.01 25.19 -11.80
C GLN A 289 1.19 25.68 -10.98
N GLY A 290 2.01 24.71 -10.50
CA GLY A 290 3.26 24.98 -9.82
C GLY A 290 4.31 23.88 -10.06
N TRP A 291 5.57 24.25 -9.95
CA TRP A 291 6.70 23.32 -10.10
C TRP A 291 6.69 22.19 -9.06
N MET A 292 6.05 22.41 -7.91
CA MET A 292 5.95 21.44 -6.81
C MET A 292 5.33 20.10 -7.25
N LEU A 293 4.48 20.11 -8.27
CA LEU A 293 3.87 18.88 -8.78
C LEU A 293 4.65 18.30 -9.95
N TRP A 294 5.24 19.16 -10.78
CA TRP A 294 5.97 18.73 -11.97
C TRP A 294 7.24 17.95 -11.63
N VAL A 295 8.01 18.43 -10.66
CA VAL A 295 9.27 17.80 -10.26
C VAL A 295 9.07 16.38 -9.74
N PRO A 296 8.18 16.14 -8.74
CA PRO A 296 7.90 14.77 -8.30
C PRO A 296 7.31 13.88 -9.41
N MET A 297 6.46 14.40 -10.27
CA MET A 297 5.85 13.67 -11.37
C MET A 297 6.92 13.15 -12.35
N VAL A 298 7.82 14.03 -12.83
CA VAL A 298 8.88 13.65 -13.77
C VAL A 298 9.88 12.70 -13.10
N PHE A 299 10.25 12.97 -11.86
CA PHE A 299 11.16 12.12 -11.10
C PHE A 299 10.57 10.70 -10.92
N MET A 300 9.33 10.59 -10.48
CA MET A 300 8.66 9.29 -10.28
C MET A 300 8.48 8.55 -11.62
N MET A 301 8.21 9.26 -12.69
CA MET A 301 8.16 8.66 -14.03
C MET A 301 9.51 8.04 -14.42
N ALA A 302 10.61 8.77 -14.24
CA ALA A 302 11.95 8.27 -14.52
C ALA A 302 12.30 7.05 -13.65
N VAL A 303 12.04 7.12 -12.34
CA VAL A 303 12.25 6.01 -11.40
C VAL A 303 11.47 4.77 -11.82
N THR A 304 10.17 4.92 -12.09
CA THR A 304 9.28 3.79 -12.40
C THR A 304 9.64 3.13 -13.72
N PHE A 305 9.88 3.91 -14.77
CA PHE A 305 10.23 3.34 -16.08
C PHE A 305 11.60 2.65 -16.06
N THR A 306 12.57 3.22 -15.35
CA THR A 306 13.88 2.59 -15.17
C THR A 306 13.76 1.28 -14.39
N ALA A 307 12.96 1.26 -13.32
CA ALA A 307 12.74 0.06 -12.51
C ALA A 307 12.05 -1.05 -13.31
N LEU A 308 11.01 -0.73 -14.07
CA LEU A 308 10.32 -1.70 -14.96
C LEU A 308 11.28 -2.21 -16.05
N GLY A 309 12.04 -1.33 -16.68
CA GLY A 309 13.04 -1.71 -17.69
C GLY A 309 14.11 -2.66 -17.13
N MET A 310 14.64 -2.37 -15.95
CA MET A 310 15.61 -3.25 -15.28
C MET A 310 14.99 -4.60 -14.90
N THR A 311 13.75 -4.60 -14.43
CA THR A 311 13.01 -5.82 -14.10
C THR A 311 12.80 -6.69 -15.34
N ILE A 312 12.40 -6.11 -16.46
CA ILE A 312 12.23 -6.80 -17.74
C ILE A 312 13.56 -7.41 -18.20
N VAL A 313 14.66 -6.65 -18.16
CA VAL A 313 15.99 -7.14 -18.56
C VAL A 313 16.45 -8.29 -17.65
N LYS A 314 16.25 -8.17 -16.33
CA LYS A 314 16.59 -9.21 -15.35
C LYS A 314 15.81 -10.51 -15.62
N LEU A 315 14.50 -10.40 -15.78
CA LEU A 315 13.60 -11.54 -16.00
C LEU A 315 13.83 -12.17 -17.38
N SER A 316 14.11 -11.38 -18.41
CA SER A 316 14.44 -11.89 -19.75
C SER A 316 15.75 -12.69 -19.74
N LYS A 317 16.75 -12.24 -19.00
CA LYS A 317 18.00 -13.01 -18.80
C LYS A 317 17.75 -14.31 -18.03
N ALA A 318 16.98 -14.26 -16.96
CA ALA A 318 16.60 -15.46 -16.18
C ALA A 318 15.85 -16.47 -17.06
N PHE A 319 14.95 -16.00 -17.92
CA PHE A 319 14.23 -16.85 -18.87
C PHE A 319 15.16 -17.61 -19.82
N VAL A 320 16.20 -16.96 -20.32
CA VAL A 320 17.19 -17.59 -21.21
C VAL A 320 18.09 -18.59 -20.47
N THR A 321 18.39 -18.34 -19.20
CA THR A 321 19.34 -19.16 -18.41
C THR A 321 18.70 -20.31 -17.66
N THR A 322 17.53 -20.14 -17.08
CA THR A 322 16.85 -21.11 -16.22
C THR A 322 15.62 -21.74 -16.84
N GLY A 323 15.17 -21.24 -18.02
CA GLY A 323 13.96 -21.71 -18.69
C GLY A 323 12.66 -21.13 -18.13
N LEU A 324 11.55 -21.74 -18.55
CA LEU A 324 10.18 -21.31 -18.17
C LEU A 324 9.90 -21.70 -16.71
N ASP A 325 9.95 -20.70 -15.82
CA ASP A 325 9.32 -20.76 -14.52
C ASP A 325 8.04 -19.93 -14.52
N LEU A 326 6.96 -20.45 -13.91
CA LEU A 326 5.64 -19.81 -13.92
C LEU A 326 5.67 -18.43 -13.27
N GLY A 327 6.39 -18.30 -12.14
CA GLY A 327 6.51 -17.06 -11.41
C GLY A 327 7.21 -15.96 -12.22
N ASN A 328 8.39 -16.27 -12.75
CA ASN A 328 9.18 -15.35 -13.57
C ASN A 328 8.47 -14.97 -14.88
N SER A 329 7.76 -15.94 -15.50
CA SER A 329 7.02 -15.69 -16.74
C SER A 329 5.84 -14.73 -16.52
N LEU A 330 5.06 -14.93 -15.45
CA LEU A 330 3.99 -14.02 -15.08
C LEU A 330 4.50 -12.63 -14.75
N GLN A 331 5.59 -12.54 -13.97
CA GLN A 331 6.22 -11.25 -13.66
C GLN A 331 6.68 -10.51 -14.92
N LEU A 332 7.30 -11.21 -15.88
CA LEU A 332 7.75 -10.61 -17.13
C LEU A 332 6.57 -10.06 -17.95
N ILE A 333 5.50 -10.84 -18.09
CA ILE A 333 4.29 -10.42 -18.80
C ILE A 333 3.71 -9.16 -18.15
N PHE A 334 3.52 -9.17 -16.83
CA PHE A 334 2.97 -8.02 -16.13
C PHE A 334 3.88 -6.80 -16.20
N ALA A 335 5.21 -6.97 -16.10
CA ALA A 335 6.16 -5.86 -16.20
C ALA A 335 6.12 -5.19 -17.59
N VAL A 336 6.02 -5.99 -18.66
CA VAL A 336 5.88 -5.48 -20.04
C VAL A 336 4.56 -4.76 -20.23
N LEU A 337 3.43 -5.35 -19.77
CA LEU A 337 2.12 -4.72 -19.87
C LEU A 337 2.06 -3.40 -19.10
N LEU A 338 2.64 -3.36 -17.89
CA LEU A 338 2.73 -2.14 -17.07
C LEU A 338 3.59 -1.07 -17.77
N LEU A 339 4.69 -1.44 -18.38
CA LEU A 339 5.53 -0.50 -19.12
C LEU A 339 4.78 0.10 -20.30
N ILE A 340 4.11 -0.72 -21.10
CA ILE A 340 3.30 -0.27 -22.24
C ILE A 340 2.18 0.67 -21.76
N LEU A 341 1.44 0.28 -20.73
CA LEU A 341 0.39 1.10 -20.14
C LEU A 341 0.93 2.43 -19.64
N GLY A 342 2.05 2.40 -18.93
CA GLY A 342 2.73 3.59 -18.42
C GLY A 342 3.11 4.58 -19.51
N VAL A 343 3.70 4.09 -20.60
CA VAL A 343 4.07 4.92 -21.76
C VAL A 343 2.83 5.53 -22.42
N LEU A 344 1.77 4.74 -22.63
CA LEU A 344 0.53 5.25 -23.22
C LEU A 344 -0.08 6.37 -22.40
N VAL A 345 -0.16 6.18 -21.06
CA VAL A 345 -0.73 7.19 -20.17
C VAL A 345 0.19 8.41 -20.04
N ALA A 346 1.50 8.23 -20.02
CA ALA A 346 2.45 9.35 -20.03
C ALA A 346 2.26 10.22 -21.29
N ILE A 347 2.13 9.58 -22.46
CA ILE A 347 1.88 10.30 -23.73
C ILE A 347 0.55 11.04 -23.69
N GLN A 348 -0.52 10.41 -23.22
CA GLN A 348 -1.84 11.05 -23.08
C GLN A 348 -1.81 12.21 -22.07
N GLY A 349 -1.15 12.02 -20.94
CA GLY A 349 -0.98 13.04 -19.92
C GLY A 349 -0.22 14.25 -20.44
N ILE A 350 0.91 14.03 -21.10
CA ILE A 350 1.71 15.09 -21.72
C ILE A 350 0.91 15.84 -22.80
N LYS A 351 0.16 15.12 -23.65
CA LYS A 351 -0.73 15.76 -24.64
C LYS A 351 -1.74 16.69 -23.96
N LYS A 352 -2.41 16.20 -22.92
CA LYS A 352 -3.36 17.04 -22.15
C LYS A 352 -2.71 18.21 -21.43
N LEU A 353 -1.48 18.04 -20.97
CA LEU A 353 -0.69 19.12 -20.38
C LEU A 353 -0.17 20.14 -21.39
N LEU A 354 -0.02 19.77 -22.66
CA LEU A 354 0.39 20.67 -23.75
C LEU A 354 -0.81 21.33 -24.45
N GLU A 355 -2.02 20.80 -24.34
CA GLU A 355 -3.21 21.40 -24.93
C GLU A 355 -3.46 22.82 -24.40
N LYS A 356 -3.72 23.77 -25.28
CA LYS A 356 -4.13 25.14 -24.90
C LYS A 356 -5.48 25.10 -24.16
N PRO A 357 -5.70 25.95 -23.16
CA PRO A 357 -6.98 26.08 -22.48
C PRO A 357 -8.12 26.35 -23.47
N GLU A 358 -9.29 25.78 -23.24
CA GLU A 358 -10.46 25.94 -24.12
C GLU A 358 -10.89 27.41 -24.31
N THR A 359 -10.60 28.28 -23.35
CA THR A 359 -10.83 29.73 -23.43
C THR A 359 -9.97 30.40 -24.51
N GLU A 360 -8.71 29.94 -24.71
CA GLU A 360 -7.85 30.46 -25.79
C GLU A 360 -8.25 29.89 -27.15
N LYS A 361 -8.68 28.63 -27.23
CA LYS A 361 -9.22 28.02 -28.46
C LYS A 361 -10.50 28.71 -28.95
N LYS A 362 -11.34 29.23 -28.04
CA LYS A 362 -12.52 30.00 -28.41
C LYS A 362 -12.17 31.42 -28.86
N ALA A 363 -11.13 32.02 -28.29
CA ALA A 363 -10.66 33.37 -28.70
C ALA A 363 -9.91 33.34 -30.04
N GLU A 364 -9.23 32.25 -30.40
CA GLU A 364 -8.60 32.07 -31.72
C GLU A 364 -9.61 31.74 -32.85
N ARG A 365 -10.85 31.35 -32.50
CA ARG A 365 -11.95 31.04 -33.47
C ARG A 365 -12.98 32.14 -33.61
N ALA A 366 -12.91 33.19 -32.82
CA ALA A 366 -13.74 34.40 -32.89
C ALA A 366 -12.98 35.56 -33.56
#